data_ad8993f6e8280566510f25b26a411e9b
#
_entry.id   ad8993f6e8280566510f25b26a411e9b
#
_cell.length_a   1.000
_cell.length_b   1.000
_cell.length_c   1.000
_cell.angle_alpha   90.00
_cell.angle_beta   90.00
_cell.angle_gamma   90.00
#
_symmetry.space_group_name_H-M   'P 1'
#
loop_
_entity.id
_entity.type
_entity.pdbx_description
1 polymer ?
#
loop_
_entity_poly.entity_id
_entity_poly.type
_entity_poly.pdbx_seq_one_letter_code
_entity_poly.pdbx_strand_id
1 'polypeptide(L)'
;MKLNMKRFEFKRLRTRIPALIVLLGCFTVIAATADYSQMSVRASTSHVTNKKTIVLDAGHGGADSGAVGINGELEKNINLAIVRDLSDMLTLSGFNVVLTRDSDISIHDEGVKGTREQKVSDMKNRLDIINNYGDCLFLSIHQNLSLIHI
;
A
#
# COMPACT_ATOMS: atom_id res chain seq x y z
N MET A 1 48.56 -10.52 59.07
CA MET A 1 47.14 -10.67 58.66
C MET A 1 46.67 -9.68 57.58
N LYS A 2 47.36 -8.57 57.30
CA LYS A 2 46.98 -7.56 56.27
C LYS A 2 47.30 -7.94 54.78
N LEU A 3 48.26 -8.84 54.52
CA LEU A 3 48.65 -9.22 53.14
C LEU A 3 47.67 -10.15 52.47
N ASN A 4 46.94 -11.01 53.20
CA ASN A 4 46.00 -11.95 52.62
C ASN A 4 44.68 -11.30 52.11
N MET A 5 44.26 -10.21 52.75
CA MET A 5 43.06 -9.49 52.33
C MET A 5 43.21 -8.80 50.98
N LYS A 6 44.37 -8.17 50.73
CA LYS A 6 44.62 -7.50 49.42
C LYS A 6 44.68 -8.48 48.25
N ARG A 7 45.18 -9.71 48.49
CA ARG A 7 45.26 -10.75 47.42
C ARG A 7 43.91 -11.37 47.10
N PHE A 8 42.98 -11.39 48.05
CA PHE A 8 41.62 -11.85 47.87
C PHE A 8 40.75 -10.84 47.09
N GLU A 9 40.91 -9.56 47.37
CA GLU A 9 40.27 -8.45 46.65
C GLU A 9 40.71 -8.38 45.19
N PHE A 10 42.00 -8.55 44.92
CA PHE A 10 42.57 -8.54 43.56
C PHE A 10 42.10 -9.72 42.72
N LYS A 11 41.92 -10.91 43.29
CA LYS A 11 41.32 -12.08 42.62
C LYS A 11 39.85 -11.84 42.23
N ARG A 12 39.09 -11.23 43.13
CA ARG A 12 37.66 -10.90 42.92
C ARG A 12 37.46 -9.84 41.84
N LEU A 13 38.37 -8.88 41.76
CA LEU A 13 38.37 -7.86 40.72
C LEU A 13 38.71 -8.46 39.35
N ARG A 14 39.72 -9.33 39.29
CA ARG A 14 40.17 -9.98 38.05
C ARG A 14 39.11 -10.88 37.41
N THR A 15 38.19 -11.48 38.17
CA THR A 15 37.08 -12.27 37.65
C THR A 15 35.86 -11.44 37.25
N ARG A 16 35.72 -10.20 37.74
CA ARG A 16 34.61 -9.31 37.41
C ARG A 16 34.86 -8.45 36.19
N ILE A 17 36.14 -8.15 35.87
CA ILE A 17 36.50 -7.36 34.67
C ILE A 17 35.99 -7.96 33.37
N PRO A 18 36.17 -9.28 33.07
CA PRO A 18 35.63 -9.84 31.83
C PRO A 18 34.10 -9.81 31.76
N ALA A 19 33.41 -10.00 32.88
CA ALA A 19 31.95 -9.90 32.93
C ALA A 19 31.45 -8.46 32.66
N LEU A 20 32.17 -7.45 33.17
CA LEU A 20 31.89 -6.03 32.92
C LEU A 20 32.11 -5.67 31.43
N ILE A 21 33.15 -6.20 30.80
CA ILE A 21 33.46 -5.97 29.38
C ILE A 21 32.36 -6.58 28.50
N VAL A 22 31.90 -7.80 28.84
CA VAL A 22 30.79 -8.45 28.11
C VAL A 22 29.50 -7.66 28.26
N LEU A 23 29.17 -7.20 29.46
CA LEU A 23 27.98 -6.38 29.71
C LEU A 23 28.03 -5.06 28.94
N LEU A 24 29.17 -4.40 28.91
CA LEU A 24 29.36 -3.15 28.15
C LEU A 24 29.25 -3.40 26.66
N GLY A 25 29.78 -4.50 26.13
CA GLY A 25 29.63 -4.93 24.74
C GLY A 25 28.19 -5.21 24.37
N CYS A 26 27.45 -5.93 25.21
CA CYS A 26 26.02 -6.15 24.97
C CYS A 26 25.20 -4.86 24.97
N PHE A 27 25.53 -3.93 25.88
CA PHE A 27 24.85 -2.64 25.96
C PHE A 27 25.09 -1.79 24.69
N THR A 28 26.31 -1.78 24.15
CA THR A 28 26.63 -1.05 22.90
C THR A 28 25.91 -1.66 21.69
N VAL A 29 25.79 -2.98 21.61
CA VAL A 29 25.04 -3.65 20.54
C VAL A 29 23.54 -3.32 20.63
N ILE A 30 22.96 -3.36 21.83
CA ILE A 30 21.54 -3.02 22.05
C ILE A 30 21.29 -1.54 21.69
N ALA A 31 22.17 -0.64 22.08
CA ALA A 31 22.04 0.78 21.74
C ALA A 31 22.12 1.00 20.22
N ALA A 32 23.09 0.36 19.53
CA ALA A 32 23.24 0.46 18.08
C ALA A 32 22.03 -0.12 17.31
N THR A 33 21.43 -1.21 17.80
CA THR A 33 20.21 -1.79 17.17
C THR A 33 18.98 -0.92 17.42
N ALA A 34 18.89 -0.25 18.57
CA ALA A 34 17.82 0.71 18.86
C ALA A 34 17.89 1.93 17.94
N ASP A 35 19.07 2.48 17.71
CA ASP A 35 19.28 3.60 16.78
C ASP A 35 18.98 3.20 15.33
N TYR A 36 19.36 1.98 14.92
CA TYR A 36 19.06 1.47 13.58
C TYR A 36 17.54 1.30 13.37
N SER A 37 16.80 0.82 14.36
CA SER A 37 15.35 0.70 14.27
C SER A 37 14.64 2.05 14.19
N GLN A 38 15.12 3.06 14.92
CA GLN A 38 14.60 4.43 14.84
C GLN A 38 14.90 5.09 13.47
N MET A 39 16.06 4.78 12.89
CA MET A 39 16.45 5.31 11.57
C MET A 39 15.58 4.71 10.45
N SER A 40 15.24 3.42 10.51
CA SER A 40 14.34 2.78 9.54
C SER A 40 12.90 3.30 9.63
N VAL A 41 12.39 3.56 10.83
CA VAL A 41 11.06 4.17 11.03
C VAL A 41 11.04 5.62 10.53
N ARG A 42 12.10 6.41 10.77
CA ARG A 42 12.19 7.79 10.26
C ARG A 42 12.30 7.85 8.74
N ALA A 43 12.99 6.90 8.08
CA ALA A 43 13.02 6.83 6.62
C ALA A 43 11.64 6.55 6.03
N SER A 44 10.79 5.79 6.73
CA SER A 44 9.41 5.51 6.30
C SER A 44 8.44 6.67 6.57
N THR A 45 8.71 7.54 7.55
CA THR A 45 7.82 8.65 7.91
C THR A 45 8.17 9.99 7.25
N SER A 46 9.35 10.13 6.62
CA SER A 46 9.76 11.39 5.96
C SER A 46 9.15 11.63 4.57
N HIS A 47 8.20 10.79 4.11
CA HIS A 47 7.64 10.86 2.75
C HIS A 47 6.20 11.39 2.67
N VAL A 48 5.73 12.21 3.60
CA VAL A 48 4.34 12.66 3.53
C VAL A 48 4.21 14.17 3.68
N THR A 49 4.54 14.94 2.62
CA THR A 49 4.03 16.31 2.50
C THR A 49 3.45 16.66 1.13
N ASN A 50 3.50 15.77 0.14
CA ASN A 50 2.76 15.97 -1.11
C ASN A 50 2.38 14.59 -1.69
N LYS A 51 1.37 13.94 -1.11
CA LYS A 51 0.86 12.67 -1.64
C LYS A 51 0.24 12.92 -3.00
N LYS A 52 0.88 12.42 -4.06
CA LYS A 52 0.27 12.42 -5.39
C LYS A 52 -0.99 11.58 -5.34
N THR A 53 -2.05 12.12 -5.92
CA THR A 53 -3.32 11.40 -6.06
C THR A 53 -3.28 10.49 -7.28
N ILE A 54 -3.73 9.26 -7.10
CA ILE A 54 -3.92 8.28 -8.16
C ILE A 54 -5.40 7.93 -8.20
N VAL A 55 -6.04 8.19 -9.33
CA VAL A 55 -7.42 7.76 -9.57
C VAL A 55 -7.37 6.43 -10.30
N LEU A 56 -7.88 5.37 -9.68
CA LEU A 56 -8.00 4.04 -10.25
C LEU A 56 -9.43 3.81 -10.74
N ASP A 57 -9.54 3.43 -11.99
CA ASP A 57 -10.80 3.15 -12.64
C ASP A 57 -10.94 1.66 -12.95
N ALA A 58 -11.91 1.01 -12.32
CA ALA A 58 -12.30 -0.35 -12.68
C ALA A 58 -13.34 -0.28 -13.82
N GLY A 59 -12.92 -0.51 -15.06
CA GLY A 59 -13.78 -0.46 -16.22
C GLY A 59 -15.04 -1.32 -16.09
N HIS A 60 -16.14 -0.90 -16.70
CA HIS A 60 -17.46 -1.53 -16.63
C HIS A 60 -18.07 -1.51 -15.22
N GLY A 61 -19.13 -2.29 -14.96
CA GLY A 61 -19.78 -2.40 -13.65
C GLY A 61 -21.30 -2.46 -13.74
N GLY A 62 -21.94 -3.04 -12.72
CA GLY A 62 -23.38 -3.24 -12.70
C GLY A 62 -23.89 -4.03 -13.90
N ALA A 63 -24.80 -3.45 -14.71
CA ALA A 63 -25.36 -4.07 -15.89
C ALA A 63 -24.37 -4.22 -17.07
N ASP A 64 -23.31 -3.40 -17.10
CA ASP A 64 -22.25 -3.49 -18.13
C ASP A 64 -21.20 -4.53 -17.70
N SER A 65 -21.29 -5.74 -18.24
CA SER A 65 -20.36 -6.83 -17.92
C SER A 65 -18.96 -6.64 -18.49
N GLY A 66 -18.79 -5.81 -19.54
CA GLY A 66 -17.63 -5.86 -20.41
C GLY A 66 -17.58 -7.17 -21.21
N ALA A 67 -16.39 -7.61 -21.57
CA ALA A 67 -16.17 -8.89 -22.23
C ALA A 67 -16.50 -10.07 -21.30
N VAL A 68 -16.84 -11.21 -21.92
CA VAL A 68 -17.14 -12.46 -21.21
C VAL A 68 -16.08 -13.49 -21.62
N GLY A 69 -15.37 -14.02 -20.64
CA GLY A 69 -14.37 -15.07 -20.83
C GLY A 69 -14.98 -16.40 -21.23
N ILE A 70 -14.14 -17.35 -21.66
CA ILE A 70 -14.57 -18.67 -22.14
C ILE A 70 -15.35 -19.45 -21.07
N ASN A 71 -14.98 -19.29 -19.81
CA ASN A 71 -15.65 -19.96 -18.68
C ASN A 71 -16.75 -19.10 -18.04
N GLY A 72 -17.08 -17.96 -18.64
CA GLY A 72 -18.13 -17.07 -18.16
C GLY A 72 -17.66 -15.99 -17.18
N GLU A 73 -16.35 -15.83 -16.99
CA GLU A 73 -15.80 -14.71 -16.19
C GLU A 73 -16.15 -13.38 -16.86
N LEU A 74 -16.63 -12.44 -16.06
CA LEU A 74 -16.99 -11.10 -16.52
C LEU A 74 -15.82 -10.13 -16.33
N GLU A 75 -15.49 -9.38 -17.38
CA GLU A 75 -14.42 -8.38 -17.36
C GLU A 75 -14.54 -7.41 -16.17
N LYS A 76 -15.76 -6.93 -15.88
CA LYS A 76 -16.03 -6.03 -14.77
C LYS A 76 -15.53 -6.54 -13.40
N ASN A 77 -15.61 -7.87 -13.17
CA ASN A 77 -15.20 -8.48 -11.92
C ASN A 77 -13.68 -8.58 -11.81
N ILE A 78 -13.03 -8.94 -12.93
CA ILE A 78 -11.57 -9.00 -13.02
C ILE A 78 -10.98 -7.60 -12.82
N ASN A 79 -11.52 -6.59 -13.52
CA ASN A 79 -11.09 -5.21 -13.39
C ASN A 79 -11.21 -4.71 -11.94
N LEU A 80 -12.33 -5.01 -11.27
CA LEU A 80 -12.56 -4.61 -9.88
C LEU A 80 -11.58 -5.28 -8.91
N ALA A 81 -11.29 -6.57 -9.09
CA ALA A 81 -10.34 -7.30 -8.28
C ALA A 81 -8.93 -6.68 -8.40
N ILE A 82 -8.45 -6.46 -9.63
CA ILE A 82 -7.14 -5.84 -9.89
C ILE A 82 -7.06 -4.44 -9.28
N VAL A 83 -8.09 -3.62 -9.44
CA VAL A 83 -8.11 -2.25 -8.91
C VAL A 83 -8.07 -2.24 -7.39
N ARG A 84 -8.75 -3.17 -6.71
CA ARG A 84 -8.70 -3.28 -5.25
C ARG A 84 -7.30 -3.65 -4.75
N ASP A 85 -6.72 -4.69 -5.32
CA ASP A 85 -5.35 -5.11 -4.96
C ASP A 85 -4.34 -3.99 -5.20
N LEU A 86 -4.44 -3.32 -6.36
CA LEU A 86 -3.58 -2.18 -6.69
C LEU A 86 -3.79 -1.00 -5.75
N SER A 87 -5.03 -0.72 -5.35
CA SER A 87 -5.36 0.32 -4.37
C SER A 87 -4.68 0.09 -3.03
N ASP A 88 -4.73 -1.15 -2.53
CA ASP A 88 -4.09 -1.52 -1.27
C ASP A 88 -2.56 -1.35 -1.35
N MET A 89 -1.94 -1.82 -2.44
CA MET A 89 -0.50 -1.70 -2.66
C MET A 89 -0.05 -0.23 -2.75
N LEU A 90 -0.78 0.60 -3.48
CA LEU A 90 -0.46 2.02 -3.64
C LEU A 90 -0.69 2.81 -2.35
N THR A 91 -1.74 2.49 -1.61
CA THR A 91 -2.03 3.10 -0.30
C THR A 91 -0.92 2.78 0.70
N LEU A 92 -0.46 1.52 0.76
CA LEU A 92 0.68 1.10 1.59
C LEU A 92 1.98 1.80 1.15
N SER A 93 2.12 2.10 -0.15
CA SER A 93 3.25 2.85 -0.70
C SER A 93 3.17 4.36 -0.46
N GLY A 94 2.11 4.84 0.20
CA GLY A 94 1.96 6.23 0.64
C GLY A 94 1.26 7.15 -0.37
N PHE A 95 0.68 6.63 -1.43
CA PHE A 95 -0.13 7.42 -2.36
C PHE A 95 -1.53 7.70 -1.79
N ASN A 96 -2.16 8.78 -2.27
CA ASN A 96 -3.58 9.02 -2.07
C ASN A 96 -4.35 8.33 -3.21
N VAL A 97 -5.12 7.28 -2.90
CA VAL A 97 -5.83 6.50 -3.93
C VAL A 97 -7.32 6.78 -3.89
N VAL A 98 -7.88 7.02 -5.06
CA VAL A 98 -9.31 7.26 -5.28
C VAL A 98 -9.81 6.22 -6.27
N LEU A 99 -10.91 5.55 -5.96
CA LEU A 99 -11.54 4.58 -6.85
C LEU A 99 -12.75 5.22 -7.53
N THR A 100 -12.95 4.93 -8.82
CA THR A 100 -14.20 5.33 -9.51
C THR A 100 -15.38 4.51 -9.03
N ARG A 101 -15.14 3.23 -8.71
CA ARG A 101 -16.08 2.33 -8.03
C ARG A 101 -15.31 1.32 -7.17
N ASP A 102 -15.89 0.92 -6.07
CA ASP A 102 -15.36 -0.06 -5.12
C ASP A 102 -16.17 -1.36 -5.06
N SER A 103 -17.26 -1.43 -5.80
CA SER A 103 -18.21 -2.54 -5.84
C SER A 103 -18.71 -2.80 -7.27
N ASP A 104 -19.50 -3.86 -7.46
CA ASP A 104 -20.09 -4.18 -8.77
C ASP A 104 -21.33 -3.30 -9.04
N ILE A 105 -21.07 -2.02 -9.24
CA ILE A 105 -22.08 -1.00 -9.58
C ILE A 105 -21.68 -0.25 -10.85
N SER A 106 -22.66 0.30 -11.53
CA SER A 106 -22.49 1.40 -12.47
C SER A 106 -22.71 2.71 -11.71
N ILE A 107 -21.91 3.70 -12.02
CA ILE A 107 -21.96 5.03 -11.35
C ILE A 107 -22.75 6.07 -12.16
N HIS A 108 -23.67 5.63 -13.04
CA HIS A 108 -24.57 6.52 -13.76
C HIS A 108 -25.54 7.23 -12.78
N ASP A 109 -26.08 8.37 -13.21
CA ASP A 109 -27.01 9.16 -12.42
C ASP A 109 -28.32 8.38 -12.19
N GLU A 110 -28.92 8.58 -11.02
CA GLU A 110 -30.22 8.01 -10.69
C GLU A 110 -31.30 8.49 -11.66
N GLY A 111 -32.18 7.59 -12.05
CA GLY A 111 -33.32 7.89 -12.92
C GLY A 111 -32.99 7.89 -14.42
N VAL A 112 -31.73 7.74 -14.82
CA VAL A 112 -31.36 7.58 -16.22
C VAL A 112 -31.84 6.22 -16.72
N LYS A 113 -32.67 6.22 -17.76
CA LYS A 113 -33.25 5.03 -18.37
C LYS A 113 -32.65 4.78 -19.75
N GLY A 114 -32.46 3.50 -20.08
CA GLY A 114 -31.83 3.12 -21.33
C GLY A 114 -30.35 2.76 -21.19
N THR A 115 -29.95 1.64 -21.75
CA THR A 115 -28.56 1.12 -21.56
C THR A 115 -27.50 2.07 -22.11
N ARG A 116 -27.78 2.71 -23.23
CA ARG A 116 -26.84 3.64 -23.85
C ARG A 116 -26.68 4.92 -23.02
N GLU A 117 -27.80 5.47 -22.57
CA GLU A 117 -27.85 6.70 -21.77
C GLU A 117 -27.17 6.47 -20.40
N GLN A 118 -27.41 5.33 -19.78
CA GLN A 118 -26.73 4.93 -18.54
C GLN A 118 -25.20 4.83 -18.74
N LYS A 119 -24.77 4.23 -19.86
CA LYS A 119 -23.35 4.11 -20.17
C LYS A 119 -22.69 5.48 -20.41
N VAL A 120 -23.39 6.40 -21.08
CA VAL A 120 -22.89 7.78 -21.29
C VAL A 120 -22.80 8.52 -19.96
N SER A 121 -23.82 8.42 -19.09
CA SER A 121 -23.81 9.01 -17.76
C SER A 121 -22.70 8.43 -16.88
N ASP A 122 -22.51 7.11 -16.90
CA ASP A 122 -21.43 6.44 -16.17
C ASP A 122 -20.04 6.96 -16.59
N MET A 123 -19.79 7.04 -17.89
CA MET A 123 -18.51 7.57 -18.41
C MET A 123 -18.29 9.04 -18.02
N LYS A 124 -19.35 9.85 -18.06
CA LYS A 124 -19.28 11.26 -17.64
C LYS A 124 -18.94 11.37 -16.16
N ASN A 125 -19.57 10.59 -15.30
CA ASN A 125 -19.32 10.61 -13.87
C ASN A 125 -17.89 10.13 -13.54
N ARG A 126 -17.33 9.14 -14.29
CA ARG A 126 -15.90 8.79 -14.18
C ARG A 126 -15.00 9.98 -14.52
N LEU A 127 -15.28 10.69 -15.59
CA LEU A 127 -14.53 11.87 -15.98
C LEU A 127 -14.64 12.99 -14.93
N ASP A 128 -15.81 13.21 -14.37
CA ASP A 128 -16.04 14.20 -13.32
C ASP A 128 -15.23 13.87 -12.05
N ILE A 129 -15.14 12.58 -11.68
CA ILE A 129 -14.27 12.14 -10.57
C ILE A 129 -12.81 12.53 -10.86
N ILE A 130 -12.29 12.24 -12.05
CA ILE A 130 -10.91 12.58 -12.43
C ILE A 130 -10.68 14.09 -12.35
N ASN A 131 -11.57 14.88 -12.94
CA ASN A 131 -11.45 16.33 -12.99
C ASN A 131 -11.47 16.98 -11.61
N ASN A 132 -12.18 16.39 -10.65
CA ASN A 132 -12.26 16.89 -9.27
C ASN A 132 -10.91 16.78 -8.51
N TYR A 133 -10.01 15.93 -8.96
CA TYR A 133 -8.69 15.77 -8.33
C TYR A 133 -7.55 16.53 -9.04
N GLY A 134 -7.84 17.19 -10.15
CA GLY A 134 -6.90 18.07 -10.85
C GLY A 134 -5.60 17.34 -11.25
N ASP A 135 -4.47 17.69 -10.62
CA ASP A 135 -3.18 17.06 -10.91
C ASP A 135 -3.10 15.66 -10.27
N CYS A 136 -3.66 14.66 -10.95
CA CYS A 136 -3.65 13.27 -10.54
C CYS A 136 -3.13 12.36 -11.67
N LEU A 137 -2.65 11.15 -11.28
CA LEU A 137 -2.42 10.08 -12.24
C LEU A 137 -3.72 9.28 -12.38
N PHE A 138 -4.22 9.14 -13.60
CA PHE A 138 -5.37 8.30 -13.91
C PHE A 138 -4.94 6.96 -14.52
N LEU A 139 -5.43 5.87 -13.95
CA LEU A 139 -5.21 4.50 -14.43
C LEU A 139 -6.56 3.80 -14.58
N SER A 140 -6.92 3.44 -15.81
CA SER A 140 -8.12 2.65 -16.13
C SER A 140 -7.73 1.21 -16.45
N ILE A 141 -8.39 0.27 -15.81
CA ILE A 141 -8.14 -1.17 -15.94
C ILE A 141 -9.24 -1.81 -16.77
N HIS A 142 -8.81 -2.43 -17.87
CA HIS A 142 -9.65 -3.16 -18.81
C HIS A 142 -8.93 -4.41 -19.31
N GLN A 143 -9.67 -5.41 -19.80
CA GLN A 143 -9.08 -6.62 -20.40
C GLN A 143 -9.00 -6.54 -21.93
N ASN A 144 -9.79 -5.65 -22.56
CA ASN A 144 -9.78 -5.39 -24.01
C ASN A 144 -9.81 -6.67 -24.87
N LEU A 145 -10.63 -7.65 -24.49
CA LEU A 145 -10.74 -8.89 -25.25
C LEU A 145 -11.30 -8.60 -26.65
N SER A 146 -10.49 -8.83 -27.68
CA SER A 146 -10.92 -8.74 -29.08
C SER A 146 -10.95 -10.12 -29.70
N LEU A 147 -12.11 -10.52 -30.20
CA LEU A 147 -12.29 -11.80 -30.95
C LEU A 147 -11.75 -11.71 -32.38
N ILE A 148 -11.20 -10.57 -32.83
CA ILE A 148 -10.76 -10.34 -34.21
C ILE A 148 -9.43 -11.04 -34.53
N HIS A 149 -8.72 -11.55 -33.54
CA HIS A 149 -7.36 -12.13 -33.68
C HIS A 149 -7.29 -13.61 -33.27
N ILE A 150 -8.41 -14.33 -33.29
CA ILE A 150 -8.39 -15.79 -33.11
C ILE A 150 -8.62 -16.46 -34.47
#